data_bad3ec68a520585f6ee7ad4b6268713f
#
_entry.id   bad3ec68a520585f6ee7ad4b6268713f
#
_cell.length_a   1.000
_cell.length_b   1.000
_cell.length_c   1.000
_cell.angle_alpha   90.00
_cell.angle_beta   90.00
_cell.angle_gamma   90.00
#
_symmetry.space_group_name_H-M   'P 1'
#
loop_
_entity.id
_entity.type
_entity.pdbx_description
1 polymer ?
#
loop_
_entity_poly.entity_id
_entity_poly.type
_entity_poly.pdbx_seq_one_letter_code
_entity_poly.pdbx_strand_id
1 'polypeptide(L)'
;MSFSPALVYDFIFLAVFSFAAVKSWQKGFLAGLTELIGAVLGVGIASWGSRTLAPEVYLSFFSDSVSTRVEQAVAQSGGDIAAAVQGLDFLPESIRAALAAGLQTAGDQLPEKINALLEPLFLPLVQAVLFVLLCMIVRWVFALLVRLLRGVNLIPLVGGANRLLGLVLGLVTGAFDCWLLALLLWFAASITTGQIEWLTTGVLQRSVGYSLFGAFNPFLLHY
;
A
#
# COMPACT_ATOMS: atom_id res chain seq x y z
N MET A 1 -22.81 2.80 23.47
CA MET A 1 -22.38 1.79 22.49
C MET A 1 -21.08 2.29 21.90
N SER A 2 -19.94 1.75 22.33
CA SER A 2 -18.64 2.07 21.74
C SER A 2 -18.57 1.39 20.38
N PHE A 3 -18.61 2.16 19.30
CA PHE A 3 -18.38 1.64 17.96
C PHE A 3 -16.99 1.01 17.91
N SER A 4 -16.92 -0.29 17.66
CA SER A 4 -15.65 -0.95 17.45
C SER A 4 -15.02 -0.41 16.16
N PRO A 5 -13.78 0.12 16.16
CA PRO A 5 -13.12 0.60 14.95
C PRO A 5 -13.07 -0.46 13.83
N ALA A 6 -13.02 -1.74 14.18
CA ALA A 6 -13.06 -2.85 13.22
C ALA A 6 -14.35 -2.86 12.40
N LEU A 7 -15.52 -2.57 13.00
CA LEU A 7 -16.78 -2.47 12.28
C LEU A 7 -16.78 -1.31 11.26
N VAL A 8 -16.12 -0.20 11.58
CA VAL A 8 -15.99 0.92 10.62
C VAL A 8 -15.26 0.47 9.37
N TYR A 9 -14.17 -0.29 9.52
CA TYR A 9 -13.45 -0.86 8.38
C TYR A 9 -14.34 -1.82 7.57
N ASP A 10 -15.11 -2.69 8.21
CA ASP A 10 -16.03 -3.60 7.52
C ASP A 10 -17.05 -2.83 6.69
N PHE A 11 -17.60 -1.72 7.23
CA PHE A 11 -18.48 -0.84 6.47
C PHE A 11 -17.77 -0.16 5.28
N ILE A 12 -16.52 0.27 5.43
CA ILE A 12 -15.73 0.85 4.35
C ILE A 12 -15.50 -0.18 3.25
N PHE A 13 -15.07 -1.40 3.60
CA PHE A 13 -14.88 -2.49 2.63
C PHE A 13 -16.18 -2.83 1.90
N LEU A 14 -17.29 -2.96 2.63
CA LEU A 14 -18.61 -3.22 2.05
C LEU A 14 -19.05 -2.08 1.11
N ALA A 15 -18.82 -0.82 1.50
CA ALA A 15 -19.15 0.33 0.69
C ALA A 15 -18.33 0.37 -0.62
N VAL A 16 -17.02 0.14 -0.56
CA VAL A 16 -16.14 0.10 -1.74
C VAL A 16 -16.57 -1.04 -2.68
N PHE A 17 -16.77 -2.23 -2.14
CA PHE A 17 -17.19 -3.39 -2.90
C PHE A 17 -18.55 -3.19 -3.58
N SER A 18 -19.55 -2.72 -2.84
CA SER A 18 -20.90 -2.45 -3.35
C SER A 18 -20.90 -1.33 -4.39
N PHE A 19 -20.13 -0.26 -4.14
CA PHE A 19 -20.01 0.85 -5.09
C PHE A 19 -19.44 0.40 -6.44
N ALA A 20 -18.38 -0.42 -6.43
CA ALA A 20 -17.79 -0.97 -7.64
C ALA A 20 -18.79 -1.85 -8.41
N ALA A 21 -19.54 -2.72 -7.70
CA ALA A 21 -20.55 -3.58 -8.27
C ALA A 21 -21.69 -2.78 -8.94
N VAL A 22 -22.27 -1.81 -8.23
CA VAL A 22 -23.35 -0.95 -8.75
C VAL A 22 -22.89 -0.10 -9.92
N LYS A 23 -21.72 0.49 -9.83
CA LYS A 23 -21.13 1.30 -10.89
C LYS A 23 -20.92 0.49 -12.17
N SER A 24 -20.42 -0.75 -12.06
CA SER A 24 -20.20 -1.63 -13.21
C SER A 24 -21.52 -2.18 -13.79
N TRP A 25 -22.52 -2.47 -12.94
CA TRP A 25 -23.88 -2.77 -13.39
C TRP A 25 -24.44 -1.65 -14.28
N GLN A 26 -24.28 -0.39 -13.87
CA GLN A 26 -24.80 0.76 -14.63
C GLN A 26 -24.07 0.96 -15.96
N LYS A 27 -22.78 0.67 -16.02
CA LYS A 27 -21.94 0.83 -17.20
C LYS A 27 -22.06 -0.31 -18.22
N GLY A 28 -22.42 -1.51 -17.77
CA GLY A 28 -22.54 -2.74 -18.56
C GLY A 28 -21.20 -3.45 -18.79
N PHE A 29 -21.30 -4.57 -19.52
CA PHE A 29 -20.22 -5.56 -19.72
C PHE A 29 -18.93 -4.98 -20.31
N LEU A 30 -19.03 -4.27 -21.45
CA LEU A 30 -17.84 -3.76 -22.15
C LEU A 30 -17.02 -2.80 -21.26
N ALA A 31 -17.70 -1.94 -20.53
CA ALA A 31 -17.02 -1.02 -19.64
C ALA A 31 -16.42 -1.73 -18.41
N GLY A 32 -17.13 -2.71 -17.86
CA GLY A 32 -16.60 -3.55 -16.77
C GLY A 32 -15.39 -4.37 -17.22
N LEU A 33 -15.43 -4.94 -18.43
CA LEU A 33 -14.31 -5.70 -19.01
C LEU A 33 -13.07 -4.80 -19.18
N THR A 34 -13.25 -3.59 -19.67
CA THR A 34 -12.13 -2.64 -19.84
C THR A 34 -11.55 -2.22 -18.49
N GLU A 35 -12.40 -2.02 -17.48
CA GLU A 35 -11.94 -1.73 -16.10
C GLU A 35 -11.16 -2.91 -15.52
N LEU A 36 -11.60 -4.16 -15.74
CA LEU A 36 -10.90 -5.35 -15.31
C LEU A 36 -9.55 -5.53 -16.01
N ILE A 37 -9.50 -5.34 -17.34
CA ILE A 37 -8.25 -5.36 -18.09
C ILE A 37 -7.29 -4.30 -17.55
N GLY A 38 -7.77 -3.08 -17.31
CA GLY A 38 -6.98 -2.01 -16.74
C GLY A 38 -6.47 -2.34 -15.32
N ALA A 39 -7.26 -3.06 -14.52
CA ALA A 39 -6.82 -3.52 -13.20
C ALA A 39 -5.70 -4.58 -13.29
N VAL A 40 -5.87 -5.59 -14.17
CA VAL A 40 -4.87 -6.66 -14.36
C VAL A 40 -3.55 -6.10 -14.92
N LEU A 41 -3.63 -5.26 -15.96
CA LEU A 41 -2.45 -4.58 -16.51
C LEU A 41 -1.82 -3.64 -15.48
N GLY A 42 -2.64 -2.97 -14.67
CA GLY A 42 -2.20 -2.12 -13.57
C GLY A 42 -1.34 -2.86 -12.57
N VAL A 43 -1.74 -4.08 -12.17
CA VAL A 43 -0.93 -4.93 -11.29
C VAL A 43 0.41 -5.29 -11.93
N GLY A 44 0.41 -5.72 -13.19
CA GLY A 44 1.63 -6.09 -13.90
C GLY A 44 2.62 -4.93 -14.01
N ILE A 45 2.14 -3.77 -14.49
CA ILE A 45 2.96 -2.57 -14.65
C ILE A 45 3.43 -2.05 -13.27
N ALA A 46 2.53 -2.02 -12.29
CA ALA A 46 2.86 -1.54 -10.95
C ALA A 46 3.84 -2.48 -10.24
N SER A 47 3.69 -3.79 -10.39
CA SER A 47 4.62 -4.77 -9.81
C SER A 47 6.03 -4.63 -10.38
N TRP A 48 6.13 -4.48 -11.70
CA TRP A 48 7.43 -4.25 -12.35
C TRP A 48 7.99 -2.87 -12.00
N GLY A 49 7.19 -1.82 -12.15
CA GLY A 49 7.61 -0.44 -11.91
C GLY A 49 7.99 -0.18 -10.46
N SER A 50 7.25 -0.71 -9.49
CA SER A 50 7.57 -0.52 -8.07
C SER A 50 8.89 -1.20 -7.69
N ARG A 51 9.17 -2.38 -8.23
CA ARG A 51 10.45 -3.07 -7.98
C ARG A 51 11.65 -2.33 -8.57
N THR A 52 11.46 -1.73 -9.74
CA THR A 52 12.54 -1.00 -10.44
C THR A 52 12.77 0.38 -9.81
N LEU A 53 11.69 1.08 -9.44
CA LEU A 53 11.78 2.46 -8.94
C LEU A 53 12.03 2.55 -7.43
N ALA A 54 11.61 1.54 -6.65
CA ALA A 54 11.72 1.62 -5.20
C ALA A 54 13.14 1.81 -4.67
N PRO A 55 14.19 1.12 -5.20
CA PRO A 55 15.56 1.36 -4.75
C PRO A 55 16.04 2.80 -5.03
N GLU A 56 15.71 3.35 -6.22
CA GLU A 56 16.10 4.71 -6.60
C GLU A 56 15.39 5.75 -5.74
N VAL A 57 14.08 5.55 -5.49
CA VAL A 57 13.30 6.44 -4.61
C VAL A 57 13.81 6.35 -3.17
N TYR A 58 14.13 5.15 -2.67
CA TYR A 58 14.70 4.97 -1.34
C TYR A 58 16.02 5.74 -1.22
N LEU A 59 16.96 5.55 -2.17
CA LEU A 59 18.25 6.21 -2.14
C LEU A 59 18.13 7.73 -2.28
N SER A 60 17.24 8.23 -3.15
CA SER A 60 17.12 9.67 -3.42
C SER A 60 16.41 10.45 -2.32
N PHE A 61 15.45 9.85 -1.62
CA PHE A 61 14.58 10.57 -0.68
C PHE A 61 14.75 10.14 0.78
N PHE A 62 15.13 8.90 1.04
CA PHE A 62 15.16 8.36 2.39
C PHE A 62 16.58 8.12 2.93
N SER A 63 17.49 7.58 2.12
CA SER A 63 18.84 7.20 2.54
C SER A 63 19.57 8.35 3.22
N ASP A 64 19.71 9.49 2.52
CA ASP A 64 20.47 10.64 3.02
C ASP A 64 19.79 11.32 4.22
N SER A 65 18.46 11.38 4.19
CA SER A 65 17.69 12.01 5.28
C SER A 65 17.74 11.21 6.56
N VAL A 66 17.68 9.88 6.46
CA VAL A 66 17.67 9.01 7.63
C VAL A 66 19.08 8.79 8.18
N SER A 67 20.07 8.54 7.31
CA SER A 67 21.48 8.42 7.74
C SER A 67 21.97 9.67 8.46
N THR A 68 21.72 10.85 7.90
CA THR A 68 22.09 12.14 8.53
C THR A 68 21.43 12.30 9.90
N ARG A 69 20.17 11.96 10.07
CA ARG A 69 19.49 12.05 11.38
C ARG A 69 20.06 11.06 12.40
N VAL A 70 20.37 9.84 11.98
CA VAL A 70 21.00 8.84 12.87
C VAL A 70 22.41 9.29 13.26
N GLU A 71 23.21 9.77 12.32
CA GLU A 71 24.56 10.32 12.62
C GLU A 71 24.50 11.50 13.58
N GLN A 72 23.57 12.43 13.37
CA GLN A 72 23.37 13.57 14.28
C GLN A 72 22.97 13.11 15.67
N ALA A 73 22.06 12.12 15.77
CA ALA A 73 21.66 11.56 17.05
C ALA A 73 22.83 10.89 17.78
N VAL A 74 23.68 10.13 17.06
CA VAL A 74 24.88 9.50 17.61
C VAL A 74 25.90 10.55 18.08
N ALA A 75 26.09 11.62 17.30
CA ALA A 75 26.98 12.71 17.68
C ALA A 75 26.48 13.47 18.93
N GLN A 76 25.17 13.71 19.04
CA GLN A 76 24.54 14.39 20.18
C GLN A 76 24.57 13.55 21.47
N SER A 77 24.53 12.22 21.36
CA SER A 77 24.62 11.32 22.52
C SER A 77 26.05 10.97 22.93
N GLY A 78 27.04 11.71 22.40
CA GLY A 78 28.45 11.50 22.75
C GLY A 78 29.02 10.14 22.28
N GLY A 79 28.44 9.57 21.24
CA GLY A 79 28.83 8.27 20.69
C GLY A 79 28.09 7.07 21.30
N ASP A 80 27.15 7.29 22.23
CA ASP A 80 26.29 6.23 22.73
C ASP A 80 25.21 5.90 21.72
N ILE A 81 25.43 4.82 20.97
CA ILE A 81 24.54 4.35 19.91
C ILE A 81 23.17 3.94 20.47
N ALA A 82 23.13 3.33 21.66
CA ALA A 82 21.88 2.88 22.25
C ALA A 82 20.98 4.07 22.63
N ALA A 83 21.58 5.09 23.26
CA ALA A 83 20.87 6.33 23.59
C ALA A 83 20.45 7.11 22.35
N ALA A 84 21.32 7.19 21.34
CA ALA A 84 21.03 7.83 20.06
C ALA A 84 19.82 7.21 19.36
N VAL A 85 19.80 5.89 19.23
CA VAL A 85 18.73 5.16 18.54
C VAL A 85 17.42 5.23 19.32
N GLN A 86 17.46 5.24 20.66
CA GLN A 86 16.25 5.42 21.48
C GLN A 86 15.61 6.80 21.29
N GLY A 87 16.38 7.84 21.02
CA GLY A 87 15.90 9.20 20.72
C GLY A 87 15.27 9.38 19.34
N LEU A 88 15.31 8.36 18.47
CA LEU A 88 14.71 8.42 17.12
C LEU A 88 13.21 8.04 17.16
N ASP A 89 12.39 8.93 17.73
CA ASP A 89 10.95 8.70 17.93
C ASP A 89 10.15 8.49 16.63
N PHE A 90 10.70 8.90 15.48
CA PHE A 90 10.09 8.68 14.17
C PHE A 90 10.22 7.25 13.67
N LEU A 91 11.08 6.41 14.29
CA LEU A 91 11.25 5.01 13.93
C LEU A 91 10.43 4.09 14.84
N PRO A 92 9.83 3.03 14.27
CA PRO A 92 9.23 1.95 15.04
C PRO A 92 10.19 1.34 16.06
N GLU A 93 9.65 0.88 17.19
CA GLU A 93 10.45 0.27 18.25
C GLU A 93 11.21 -0.97 17.76
N SER A 94 10.60 -1.78 16.90
CA SER A 94 11.25 -2.94 16.27
C SER A 94 12.45 -2.54 15.40
N ILE A 95 12.35 -1.43 14.68
CA ILE A 95 13.43 -0.91 13.84
C ILE A 95 14.52 -0.30 14.73
N ARG A 96 14.16 0.42 15.79
CA ARG A 96 15.12 0.95 16.75
C ARG A 96 15.93 -0.17 17.43
N ALA A 97 15.28 -1.25 17.84
CA ALA A 97 15.94 -2.40 18.42
C ALA A 97 16.93 -3.08 17.45
N ALA A 98 16.53 -3.27 16.18
CA ALA A 98 17.39 -3.83 15.14
C ALA A 98 18.58 -2.92 14.82
N LEU A 99 18.36 -1.60 14.74
CA LEU A 99 19.40 -0.59 14.55
C LEU A 99 20.39 -0.57 15.72
N ALA A 100 19.90 -0.54 16.95
CA ALA A 100 20.76 -0.54 18.14
C ALA A 100 21.67 -1.77 18.18
N ALA A 101 21.12 -2.96 17.90
CA ALA A 101 21.88 -4.20 17.85
C ALA A 101 22.91 -4.23 16.72
N GLY A 102 22.53 -3.78 15.53
CA GLY A 102 23.41 -3.80 14.35
C GLY A 102 24.52 -2.75 14.40
N LEU A 103 24.25 -1.56 14.96
CA LEU A 103 25.23 -0.47 15.04
C LEU A 103 26.27 -0.63 16.14
N GLN A 104 25.99 -1.43 17.20
CA GLN A 104 26.99 -1.71 18.24
C GLN A 104 28.30 -2.31 17.68
N THR A 105 28.24 -2.94 16.51
CA THR A 105 29.39 -3.56 15.84
C THR A 105 29.95 -2.72 14.69
N ALA A 106 29.46 -1.48 14.49
CA ALA A 106 29.71 -0.74 13.25
C ALA A 106 31.09 -0.07 13.17
N GLY A 107 31.66 0.40 14.30
CA GLY A 107 32.91 1.18 14.28
C GLY A 107 32.83 2.40 13.36
N ASP A 108 33.91 2.65 12.59
CA ASP A 108 34.01 3.81 11.68
C ASP A 108 33.14 3.72 10.40
N GLN A 109 32.43 2.60 10.17
CA GLN A 109 31.56 2.39 8.98
C GLN A 109 30.08 2.64 9.29
N LEU A 110 29.78 3.57 10.18
CA LEU A 110 28.42 3.88 10.61
C LEU A 110 27.44 4.17 9.44
N PRO A 111 27.74 5.06 8.44
CA PRO A 111 26.77 5.39 7.40
C PRO A 111 26.38 4.20 6.52
N GLU A 112 27.37 3.39 6.13
CA GLU A 112 27.12 2.21 5.28
C GLU A 112 26.29 1.15 6.02
N LYS A 113 26.58 0.93 7.30
CA LYS A 113 25.83 -0.04 8.12
C LYS A 113 24.42 0.44 8.45
N ILE A 114 24.22 1.73 8.66
CA ILE A 114 22.88 2.32 8.84
C ILE A 114 22.02 2.02 7.60
N ASN A 115 22.53 2.32 6.42
CA ASN A 115 21.80 2.07 5.17
C ASN A 115 21.54 0.55 4.96
N ALA A 116 22.53 -0.30 5.17
CA ALA A 116 22.38 -1.75 5.04
C ALA A 116 21.34 -2.35 5.99
N LEU A 117 21.14 -1.76 7.17
CA LEU A 117 20.12 -2.19 8.13
C LEU A 117 18.73 -1.62 7.85
N LEU A 118 18.67 -0.39 7.33
CA LEU A 118 17.41 0.31 7.06
C LEU A 118 16.81 -0.06 5.72
N GLU A 119 17.63 -0.30 4.70
CA GLU A 119 17.17 -0.65 3.35
C GLU A 119 16.18 -1.83 3.34
N PRO A 120 16.49 -3.00 3.92
CA PRO A 120 15.57 -4.14 3.91
C PRO A 120 14.26 -3.89 4.67
N LEU A 121 14.22 -2.91 5.58
CA LEU A 121 13.04 -2.55 6.35
C LEU A 121 12.17 -1.51 5.62
N PHE A 122 12.79 -0.51 4.99
CA PHE A 122 12.09 0.58 4.33
C PHE A 122 11.77 0.28 2.87
N LEU A 123 12.61 -0.49 2.17
CA LEU A 123 12.41 -0.80 0.75
C LEU A 123 11.05 -1.44 0.45
N PRO A 124 10.56 -2.44 1.22
CA PRO A 124 9.23 -2.99 1.01
C PRO A 124 8.10 -1.97 1.22
N LEU A 125 8.28 -1.04 2.15
CA LEU A 125 7.29 0.03 2.40
C LEU A 125 7.24 1.01 1.22
N VAL A 126 8.39 1.46 0.73
CA VAL A 126 8.49 2.32 -0.46
C VAL A 126 7.92 1.60 -1.68
N GLN A 127 8.24 0.32 -1.84
CA GLN A 127 7.72 -0.51 -2.93
C GLN A 127 6.19 -0.64 -2.86
N ALA A 128 5.62 -0.83 -1.68
CA ALA A 128 4.16 -0.92 -1.50
C ALA A 128 3.45 0.38 -1.88
N VAL A 129 3.99 1.53 -1.47
CA VAL A 129 3.46 2.85 -1.86
C VAL A 129 3.51 3.04 -3.37
N LEU A 130 4.67 2.81 -3.97
CA LEU A 130 4.85 2.94 -5.41
C LEU A 130 3.93 1.99 -6.17
N PHE A 131 3.78 0.76 -5.69
CA PHE A 131 2.87 -0.23 -6.28
C PHE A 131 1.42 0.31 -6.31
N VAL A 132 0.91 0.80 -5.18
CA VAL A 132 -0.45 1.33 -5.12
C VAL A 132 -0.61 2.58 -5.98
N LEU A 133 0.34 3.51 -5.93
CA LEU A 133 0.32 4.72 -6.76
C LEU A 133 0.32 4.37 -8.26
N LEU A 134 1.18 3.47 -8.69
CA LEU A 134 1.24 3.02 -10.08
C LEU A 134 -0.04 2.31 -10.50
N CYS A 135 -0.63 1.45 -9.65
CA CYS A 135 -1.93 0.85 -9.92
C CYS A 135 -3.01 1.93 -10.12
N MET A 136 -3.05 2.95 -9.27
CA MET A 136 -4.01 4.04 -9.38
C MET A 136 -3.82 4.85 -10.67
N ILE A 137 -2.56 5.17 -11.02
CA ILE A 137 -2.23 5.90 -12.25
C ILE A 137 -2.65 5.12 -13.49
N VAL A 138 -2.28 3.83 -13.58
CA VAL A 138 -2.65 2.98 -14.71
C VAL A 138 -4.17 2.88 -14.85
N ARG A 139 -4.88 2.65 -13.77
CA ARG A 139 -6.36 2.63 -13.77
C ARG A 139 -6.96 3.95 -14.23
N TRP A 140 -6.40 5.07 -13.79
CA TRP A 140 -6.85 6.40 -14.20
C TRP A 140 -6.65 6.62 -15.71
N VAL A 141 -5.48 6.24 -16.25
CA VAL A 141 -5.17 6.28 -17.68
C VAL A 141 -6.16 5.42 -18.48
N PHE A 142 -6.41 4.18 -18.05
CA PHE A 142 -7.41 3.32 -18.70
C PHE A 142 -8.82 3.90 -18.62
N ALA A 143 -9.21 4.47 -17.49
CA ALA A 143 -10.51 5.13 -17.36
C ALA A 143 -10.65 6.33 -18.31
N LEU A 144 -9.56 7.08 -18.52
CA LEU A 144 -9.52 8.18 -19.48
C LEU A 144 -9.65 7.68 -20.92
N LEU A 145 -8.88 6.64 -21.30
CA LEU A 145 -8.96 6.01 -22.61
C LEU A 145 -10.38 5.53 -22.92
N VAL A 146 -11.03 4.86 -21.96
CA VAL A 146 -12.43 4.41 -22.10
C VAL A 146 -13.38 5.58 -22.32
N ARG A 147 -13.18 6.71 -21.63
CA ARG A 147 -14.01 7.91 -21.82
C ARG A 147 -13.84 8.50 -23.22
N LEU A 148 -12.62 8.55 -23.73
CA LEU A 148 -12.33 9.04 -25.08
C LEU A 148 -12.93 8.13 -26.16
N LEU A 149 -12.83 6.81 -25.97
CA LEU A 149 -13.36 5.82 -26.92
C LEU A 149 -14.90 5.74 -26.92
N ARG A 150 -15.57 6.08 -25.80
CA ARG A 150 -17.03 6.12 -25.73
C ARG A 150 -17.66 7.17 -26.64
N GLY A 151 -16.92 8.20 -27.03
CA GLY A 151 -17.36 9.20 -28.00
C GLY A 151 -17.51 8.66 -29.44
N VAL A 152 -16.96 7.47 -29.74
CA VAL A 152 -16.84 6.94 -31.10
C VAL A 152 -17.84 5.80 -31.41
N ASN A 153 -18.35 5.05 -30.40
CA ASN A 153 -19.25 3.92 -30.67
C ASN A 153 -20.28 3.69 -29.57
N LEU A 154 -21.49 4.17 -29.78
CA LEU A 154 -22.68 3.73 -29.06
C LEU A 154 -23.27 2.49 -29.79
N ILE A 155 -22.71 1.31 -29.50
CA ILE A 155 -23.42 0.06 -29.83
C ILE A 155 -24.39 -0.22 -28.67
N PRO A 156 -25.71 -0.13 -28.88
CA PRO A 156 -26.67 -0.48 -27.86
C PRO A 156 -26.70 -2.02 -27.72
N LEU A 157 -25.78 -2.56 -26.91
CA LEU A 157 -25.85 -3.95 -26.52
C LEU A 157 -27.01 -4.15 -25.54
N VAL A 158 -27.94 -5.00 -26.00
CA VAL A 158 -29.26 -5.28 -25.48
C VAL A 158 -29.30 -5.59 -23.98
N GLY A 159 -29.98 -4.73 -23.21
CA GLY A 159 -30.83 -5.07 -22.10
C GLY A 159 -30.16 -5.61 -20.81
N GLY A 160 -30.88 -6.55 -20.20
CA GLY A 160 -30.59 -7.08 -18.87
C GLY A 160 -29.31 -7.90 -18.78
N ALA A 161 -29.01 -8.73 -19.78
CA ALA A 161 -27.82 -9.59 -19.80
C ALA A 161 -26.50 -8.78 -19.75
N ASN A 162 -26.43 -7.67 -20.47
CA ASN A 162 -25.25 -6.79 -20.46
C ASN A 162 -25.01 -6.17 -19.07
N ARG A 163 -26.08 -5.79 -18.38
CA ARG A 163 -25.99 -5.27 -17.00
C ARG A 163 -25.61 -6.35 -16.01
N LEU A 164 -26.14 -7.55 -16.15
CA LEU A 164 -25.82 -8.68 -15.26
C LEU A 164 -24.34 -9.07 -15.37
N LEU A 165 -23.84 -9.17 -16.61
CA LEU A 165 -22.41 -9.42 -16.84
C LEU A 165 -21.54 -8.26 -16.33
N GLY A 166 -22.00 -7.01 -16.46
CA GLY A 166 -21.38 -5.84 -15.86
C GLY A 166 -21.30 -5.96 -14.33
N LEU A 167 -22.36 -6.45 -13.67
CA LEU A 167 -22.33 -6.69 -12.23
C LEU A 167 -21.26 -7.72 -11.83
N VAL A 168 -21.19 -8.87 -12.53
CA VAL A 168 -20.16 -9.89 -12.25
C VAL A 168 -18.77 -9.32 -12.36
N LEU A 169 -18.48 -8.57 -13.43
CA LEU A 169 -17.19 -7.88 -13.58
C LEU A 169 -16.97 -6.82 -12.49
N GLY A 170 -18.04 -6.14 -12.07
CA GLY A 170 -18.00 -5.19 -10.97
C GLY A 170 -17.65 -5.82 -9.61
N LEU A 171 -18.11 -7.04 -9.36
CA LEU A 171 -17.72 -7.79 -8.16
C LEU A 171 -16.23 -8.14 -8.17
N VAL A 172 -15.68 -8.54 -9.32
CA VAL A 172 -14.25 -8.84 -9.46
C VAL A 172 -13.41 -7.57 -9.29
N THR A 173 -13.78 -6.46 -9.94
CA THR A 173 -13.06 -5.19 -9.78
C THR A 173 -13.23 -4.61 -8.38
N GLY A 174 -14.38 -4.81 -7.74
CA GLY A 174 -14.63 -4.43 -6.35
C GLY A 174 -13.76 -5.21 -5.36
N ALA A 175 -13.58 -6.52 -5.58
CA ALA A 175 -12.65 -7.32 -4.80
C ALA A 175 -11.20 -6.82 -4.95
N PHE A 176 -10.81 -6.44 -6.16
CA PHE A 176 -9.50 -5.83 -6.42
C PHE A 176 -9.34 -4.47 -5.72
N ASP A 177 -10.37 -3.62 -5.74
CA ASP A 177 -10.36 -2.33 -5.04
C ASP A 177 -10.24 -2.50 -3.52
N CYS A 178 -10.94 -3.49 -2.95
CA CYS A 178 -10.83 -3.86 -1.55
C CYS A 178 -9.41 -4.38 -1.21
N TRP A 179 -8.81 -5.18 -2.09
CA TRP A 179 -7.43 -5.63 -1.92
C TRP A 179 -6.44 -4.46 -1.90
N LEU A 180 -6.55 -3.51 -2.83
CA LEU A 180 -5.73 -2.29 -2.81
C LEU A 180 -5.95 -1.47 -1.54
N LEU A 181 -7.20 -1.36 -1.07
CA LEU A 181 -7.51 -0.68 0.18
C LEU A 181 -6.87 -1.38 1.38
N ALA A 182 -6.88 -2.72 1.42
CA ALA A 182 -6.22 -3.49 2.47
C ALA A 182 -4.69 -3.26 2.47
N LEU A 183 -4.06 -3.17 1.30
CA LEU A 183 -2.64 -2.82 1.18
C LEU A 183 -2.35 -1.41 1.70
N LEU A 184 -3.19 -0.42 1.37
CA LEU A 184 -3.05 0.95 1.89
C LEU A 184 -3.20 1.00 3.41
N LEU A 185 -4.17 0.29 3.98
CA LEU A 185 -4.38 0.23 5.42
C LEU A 185 -3.20 -0.46 6.12
N TRP A 186 -2.69 -1.55 5.56
CA TRP A 186 -1.50 -2.22 6.06
C TRP A 186 -0.30 -1.28 6.09
N PHE A 187 -0.06 -0.59 4.99
CA PHE A 187 1.03 0.39 4.88
C PHE A 187 0.87 1.52 5.90
N ALA A 188 -0.32 2.10 6.01
CA ALA A 188 -0.60 3.17 6.96
C ALA A 188 -0.40 2.71 8.41
N ALA A 189 -0.84 1.49 8.76
CA ALA A 189 -0.64 0.91 10.08
C ALA A 189 0.85 0.62 10.36
N SER A 190 1.62 0.25 9.34
CA SER A 190 3.06 -0.02 9.46
C SER A 190 3.87 1.25 9.72
N ILE A 191 3.48 2.40 9.14
CA ILE A 191 4.14 3.69 9.39
C ILE A 191 3.76 4.27 10.74
N THR A 192 2.48 4.20 11.11
CA THR A 192 1.96 4.84 12.33
C THR A 192 2.33 4.11 13.62
N THR A 193 2.79 2.85 13.51
CA THR A 193 3.36 2.03 14.62
C THR A 193 2.63 2.15 15.96
N GLY A 194 1.29 2.16 15.91
CA GLY A 194 0.47 2.20 17.12
C GLY A 194 0.20 3.59 17.70
N GLN A 195 0.75 4.66 17.13
CA GLN A 195 0.45 6.04 17.56
C GLN A 195 -1.04 6.40 17.34
N ILE A 196 -1.70 5.71 16.41
CA ILE A 196 -3.11 5.89 16.11
C ILE A 196 -3.85 4.64 16.59
N GLU A 197 -4.55 4.72 17.71
CA GLU A 197 -5.22 3.58 18.36
C GLU A 197 -6.17 2.80 17.44
N TRP A 198 -6.89 3.49 16.55
CA TRP A 198 -7.82 2.86 15.61
C TRP A 198 -7.14 2.29 14.35
N LEU A 199 -5.88 2.66 14.05
CA LEU A 199 -5.11 2.19 12.88
C LEU A 199 -3.96 1.27 13.30
N THR A 200 -4.23 0.34 14.20
CA THR A 200 -3.26 -0.69 14.59
C THR A 200 -3.52 -2.00 13.86
N THR A 201 -2.45 -2.78 13.65
CA THR A 201 -2.54 -4.11 13.03
C THR A 201 -3.55 -5.01 13.77
N GLY A 202 -3.61 -4.90 15.10
CA GLY A 202 -4.55 -5.68 15.92
C GLY A 202 -6.02 -5.27 15.69
N VAL A 203 -6.30 -4.00 15.45
CA VAL A 203 -7.65 -3.53 15.11
C VAL A 203 -8.03 -3.93 13.68
N LEU A 204 -7.09 -3.79 12.72
CA LEU A 204 -7.31 -4.18 11.33
C LEU A 204 -7.61 -5.68 11.21
N GLN A 205 -6.88 -6.53 11.92
CA GLN A 205 -7.09 -7.98 11.90
C GLN A 205 -8.45 -8.43 12.48
N ARG A 206 -9.08 -7.59 13.30
CA ARG A 206 -10.45 -7.84 13.80
C ARG A 206 -11.54 -7.51 12.77
N SER A 207 -11.22 -6.76 11.72
CA SER A 207 -12.13 -6.51 10.61
C SER A 207 -12.15 -7.71 9.67
N VAL A 208 -13.35 -8.19 9.36
CA VAL A 208 -13.57 -9.31 8.43
C VAL A 208 -13.14 -8.92 7.02
N GLY A 209 -13.48 -7.71 6.59
CA GLY A 209 -13.09 -7.17 5.29
C GLY A 209 -11.57 -7.09 5.14
N TYR A 210 -10.87 -6.56 6.14
CA TYR A 210 -9.41 -6.50 6.11
C TYR A 210 -8.78 -7.90 6.14
N SER A 211 -9.24 -8.81 6.99
CA SER A 211 -8.66 -10.15 7.09
C SER A 211 -8.82 -10.95 5.79
N LEU A 212 -9.96 -10.77 5.09
CA LEU A 212 -10.22 -11.43 3.82
C LEU A 212 -9.30 -10.94 2.70
N PHE A 213 -9.17 -9.62 2.54
CA PHE A 213 -8.41 -9.04 1.44
C PHE A 213 -6.93 -8.84 1.78
N GLY A 214 -6.59 -8.59 3.02
CA GLY A 214 -5.22 -8.44 3.50
C GLY A 214 -4.42 -9.75 3.53
N ALA A 215 -5.09 -10.91 3.57
CA ALA A 215 -4.43 -12.21 3.49
C ALA A 215 -3.61 -12.40 2.19
N PHE A 216 -3.97 -11.69 1.13
CA PHE A 216 -3.27 -11.72 -0.17
C PHE A 216 -2.22 -10.61 -0.32
N ASN A 217 -1.68 -10.10 0.80
CA ASN A 217 -0.65 -9.06 0.76
C ASN A 217 0.69 -9.63 0.29
N PRO A 218 1.20 -9.24 -0.90
CA PRO A 218 2.43 -9.79 -1.46
C PRO A 218 3.68 -9.34 -0.68
N PHE A 219 3.57 -8.29 0.12
CA PHE A 219 4.68 -7.75 0.91
C PHE A 219 4.86 -8.45 2.27
N LEU A 220 3.89 -9.28 2.70
CA LEU A 220 3.98 -10.11 3.90
C LEU A 220 4.56 -11.51 3.64
N LEU A 221 4.58 -11.96 2.38
CA LEU A 221 4.99 -13.32 2.01
C LEU A 221 6.51 -13.52 1.93
N HIS A 222 7.31 -12.50 2.27
CA HIS A 222 8.77 -12.52 2.17
C HIS A 222 9.50 -12.39 3.52
N TYR A 223 8.78 -12.62 4.63
CA TYR A 223 9.39 -12.64 5.97
C TYR A 223 9.15 -13.96 6.68
#